data_85dd763ba5e9af087e7df6378a50ef86
#
_entry.id   85dd763ba5e9af087e7df6378a50ef86
#
_cell.length_a   1.000
_cell.length_b   1.000
_cell.length_c   1.000
_cell.angle_alpha   90.00
_cell.angle_beta   90.00
_cell.angle_gamma   90.00
#
_symmetry.space_group_name_H-M   'P 1'
#
loop_
_entity.id
_entity.type
_entity.pdbx_description
1 polymer ?
#
loop_
_entity_poly.entity_id
_entity_poly.type
_entity_poly.pdbx_seq_one_letter_code
_entity_poly.pdbx_strand_id
1 'polypeptide(L)'
;MNVLRNPIVAGIVTLLVLILIAGTVSIVPETKQVVVLRFEQPYRTVNRWQPNQPFGSTGAGVIVRLPFADRLVWVDKRVLDVELENTQVLSTDQLRLSVDAFARFRVVDPLKAVVSTGSTSDTEDRIIAQLSPLLGSALRNELGKRPFAALLSPERGQVMDNIQAGLQRQASQYGVQIVDVRIKRADLPDGSPLDSALQRMRTARQQESATITARGQQQAQIIRAEADAGAAKIYAEAFNKDADFYDFYRAMQSYRFTFGANNDGKPRGNTSLILSPNNAYLREFQGRGK
;
A
#
# COMPACT_ATOMS: atom_id res chain seq x y z
N MET A 1 -37.67 -51.79 51.51
CA MET A 1 -37.36 -50.66 50.57
C MET A 1 -38.24 -49.45 50.88
N ASN A 2 -37.97 -48.70 51.96
CA ASN A 2 -38.79 -47.53 52.37
C ASN A 2 -37.86 -46.34 52.73
N VAL A 3 -36.79 -46.11 51.93
CA VAL A 3 -35.82 -44.99 52.17
C VAL A 3 -36.50 -43.65 51.97
N LEU A 4 -37.53 -43.57 51.12
CA LEU A 4 -38.27 -42.32 50.81
C LEU A 4 -39.31 -41.93 51.90
N ARG A 5 -39.56 -42.77 52.91
CA ARG A 5 -40.50 -42.46 54.04
C ARG A 5 -39.86 -41.63 55.14
N ASN A 6 -38.56 -41.41 55.12
CA ASN A 6 -37.88 -40.59 56.06
C ASN A 6 -37.88 -39.10 55.50
N PRO A 7 -38.50 -38.11 56.16
CA PRO A 7 -38.67 -36.76 55.65
C PRO A 7 -37.33 -36.09 55.38
N ILE A 8 -36.26 -36.41 56.07
CA ILE A 8 -34.93 -35.93 55.88
C ILE A 8 -34.33 -36.40 54.53
N VAL A 9 -34.48 -37.73 54.23
CA VAL A 9 -34.01 -38.32 53.00
C VAL A 9 -34.79 -37.78 51.78
N ALA A 10 -36.12 -37.63 51.93
CA ALA A 10 -36.93 -37.04 50.90
C ALA A 10 -36.51 -35.59 50.62
N GLY A 11 -36.16 -34.79 51.64
CA GLY A 11 -35.65 -33.45 51.49
C GLY A 11 -34.30 -33.40 50.76
N ILE A 12 -33.38 -34.31 51.09
CA ILE A 12 -32.08 -34.39 50.41
C ILE A 12 -32.24 -34.77 48.94
N VAL A 13 -33.11 -35.75 48.62
CA VAL A 13 -33.37 -36.17 47.24
C VAL A 13 -34.01 -35.05 46.44
N THR A 14 -34.97 -34.33 47.02
CA THR A 14 -35.59 -33.15 46.36
C THR A 14 -34.58 -32.07 46.09
N LEU A 15 -33.69 -31.77 47.02
CA LEU A 15 -32.62 -30.80 46.87
C LEU A 15 -31.64 -31.21 45.75
N LEU A 16 -31.23 -32.49 45.70
CA LEU A 16 -30.38 -33.05 44.65
C LEU A 16 -31.03 -32.96 43.27
N VAL A 17 -32.33 -33.23 43.15
CA VAL A 17 -33.08 -33.11 41.90
C VAL A 17 -33.16 -31.63 41.46
N LEU A 18 -33.39 -30.72 42.40
CA LEU A 18 -33.40 -29.27 42.12
C LEU A 18 -32.03 -28.79 41.63
N ILE A 19 -30.94 -29.24 42.23
CA ILE A 19 -29.57 -28.91 41.78
C ILE A 19 -29.32 -29.47 40.38
N LEU A 20 -29.73 -30.69 40.07
CA LEU A 20 -29.64 -31.30 38.75
C LEU A 20 -30.42 -30.49 37.70
N ILE A 21 -31.67 -30.12 38.01
CA ILE A 21 -32.49 -29.29 37.11
C ILE A 21 -31.85 -27.93 36.88
N ALA A 22 -31.37 -27.27 37.93
CA ALA A 22 -30.68 -26.00 37.81
C ALA A 22 -29.40 -26.07 36.97
N GLY A 23 -28.65 -27.20 37.08
CA GLY A 23 -27.46 -27.44 36.28
C GLY A 23 -27.73 -27.81 34.81
N THR A 24 -29.00 -28.20 34.50
CA THR A 24 -29.39 -28.66 33.15
C THR A 24 -29.68 -27.48 32.21
N VAL A 25 -30.04 -26.31 32.71
CA VAL A 25 -30.43 -25.13 31.92
C VAL A 25 -29.28 -24.17 31.82
N SER A 26 -29.00 -23.71 30.59
CA SER A 26 -28.02 -22.64 30.34
C SER A 26 -28.59 -21.65 29.32
N ILE A 27 -28.23 -20.37 29.45
CA ILE A 27 -28.71 -19.32 28.57
C ILE A 27 -27.55 -18.88 27.64
N VAL A 28 -27.78 -18.95 26.34
CA VAL A 28 -26.81 -18.52 25.30
C VAL A 28 -27.22 -17.12 24.81
N PRO A 29 -26.43 -16.10 25.11
CA PRO A 29 -26.68 -14.77 24.58
C PRO A 29 -26.38 -14.74 23.06
N GLU A 30 -27.05 -13.82 22.34
CA GLU A 30 -26.88 -13.67 20.89
C GLU A 30 -25.44 -13.30 20.48
N THR A 31 -24.69 -12.66 21.35
CA THR A 31 -23.30 -12.26 21.12
C THR A 31 -22.31 -13.42 21.15
N LYS A 32 -22.73 -14.60 21.66
CA LYS A 32 -21.85 -15.76 21.81
C LYS A 32 -22.40 -17.00 21.08
N GLN A 33 -21.51 -17.76 20.52
CA GLN A 33 -21.77 -19.11 20.00
C GLN A 33 -21.26 -20.13 21.02
N VAL A 34 -21.85 -21.29 21.07
CA VAL A 34 -21.49 -22.31 22.01
C VAL A 34 -21.24 -23.62 21.29
N VAL A 35 -20.12 -24.24 21.59
CA VAL A 35 -19.85 -25.64 21.23
C VAL A 35 -20.10 -26.51 22.45
N VAL A 36 -21.03 -27.41 22.34
CA VAL A 36 -21.34 -28.38 23.38
C VAL A 36 -20.44 -29.60 23.18
N LEU A 37 -19.57 -29.85 24.14
CA LEU A 37 -18.72 -31.04 24.18
C LEU A 37 -19.35 -32.05 25.11
N ARG A 38 -19.59 -33.24 24.60
CA ARG A 38 -20.06 -34.38 25.39
C ARG A 38 -18.91 -35.36 25.58
N PHE A 39 -18.50 -35.60 26.83
CA PHE A 39 -17.31 -36.39 27.15
C PHE A 39 -16.08 -35.94 26.31
N GLU A 40 -15.85 -34.60 26.24
CA GLU A 40 -14.77 -33.99 25.49
C GLU A 40 -14.87 -34.13 23.96
N GLN A 41 -15.93 -34.74 23.43
CA GLN A 41 -16.16 -34.82 21.99
C GLN A 41 -17.19 -33.79 21.54
N PRO A 42 -16.95 -33.12 20.42
CA PRO A 42 -17.90 -32.16 19.87
C PRO A 42 -19.23 -32.81 19.52
N TYR A 43 -20.31 -32.38 20.19
CA TYR A 43 -21.65 -32.94 19.99
C TYR A 43 -22.54 -32.04 19.13
N ARG A 44 -22.64 -30.76 19.45
CA ARG A 44 -23.44 -29.77 18.69
C ARG A 44 -22.95 -28.38 18.89
N THR A 45 -23.27 -27.50 17.90
CA THR A 45 -23.03 -26.07 17.98
C THR A 45 -24.35 -25.34 18.12
N VAL A 46 -24.41 -24.35 18.97
CA VAL A 46 -25.59 -23.52 19.21
C VAL A 46 -25.25 -22.05 18.87
N ASN A 47 -26.19 -21.34 18.27
CA ASN A 47 -26.08 -19.94 17.86
C ASN A 47 -24.90 -19.67 16.95
N ARG A 48 -24.61 -20.61 16.04
CA ARG A 48 -23.55 -20.43 15.04
C ARG A 48 -23.81 -19.21 14.17
N TRP A 49 -22.77 -18.42 13.92
CA TRP A 49 -22.87 -17.31 12.98
C TRP A 49 -23.22 -17.78 11.57
N GLN A 50 -24.19 -17.10 10.92
CA GLN A 50 -24.58 -17.34 9.54
C GLN A 50 -24.72 -16.00 8.80
N PRO A 51 -24.26 -15.89 7.56
CA PRO A 51 -24.44 -14.69 6.77
C PRO A 51 -25.92 -14.46 6.47
N ASN A 52 -26.36 -13.22 6.48
CA ASN A 52 -27.71 -12.79 6.10
C ASN A 52 -28.87 -13.30 6.98
N GLN A 53 -28.61 -13.80 8.17
CA GLN A 53 -29.67 -14.13 9.11
C GLN A 53 -29.99 -12.92 10.00
N PRO A 54 -31.29 -12.65 10.23
CA PRO A 54 -31.68 -11.58 11.14
C PRO A 54 -31.23 -11.91 12.57
N PHE A 55 -30.98 -10.86 13.32
CA PHE A 55 -30.59 -10.95 14.73
C PHE A 55 -31.66 -11.74 15.53
N GLY A 56 -31.23 -12.65 16.40
CA GLY A 56 -32.11 -13.47 17.22
C GLY A 56 -32.64 -14.77 16.56
N SER A 57 -32.35 -15.02 15.27
CA SER A 57 -32.86 -16.20 14.55
C SER A 57 -31.89 -17.40 14.51
N THR A 58 -30.70 -17.26 15.07
CA THR A 58 -29.61 -18.26 14.95
C THR A 58 -29.59 -19.31 16.07
N GLY A 59 -30.54 -19.25 17.00
CA GLY A 59 -30.67 -20.24 18.07
C GLY A 59 -30.11 -19.80 19.43
N ALA A 60 -29.98 -18.48 19.65
CA ALA A 60 -29.76 -17.92 20.98
C ALA A 60 -30.95 -18.20 21.89
N GLY A 61 -30.71 -18.26 23.17
CA GLY A 61 -31.74 -18.46 24.18
C GLY A 61 -31.42 -19.60 25.14
N VAL A 62 -32.45 -20.26 25.62
CA VAL A 62 -32.32 -21.32 26.60
C VAL A 62 -31.92 -22.62 25.93
N ILE A 63 -30.87 -23.27 26.44
CA ILE A 63 -30.43 -24.58 26.02
C ILE A 63 -30.42 -25.55 27.16
N VAL A 64 -30.67 -26.82 26.82
CA VAL A 64 -30.58 -27.92 27.76
C VAL A 64 -29.26 -28.63 27.58
N ARG A 65 -28.52 -28.84 28.69
CA ARG A 65 -27.28 -29.63 28.77
C ARG A 65 -27.40 -30.75 29.78
N LEU A 66 -26.69 -31.82 29.57
CA LEU A 66 -26.58 -32.90 30.58
C LEU A 66 -25.52 -32.47 31.60
N PRO A 67 -25.92 -32.28 32.89
CA PRO A 67 -24.95 -31.96 33.93
C PRO A 67 -23.92 -33.09 34.02
N PHE A 68 -22.66 -32.74 34.28
CA PHE A 68 -21.49 -33.62 34.37
C PHE A 68 -21.02 -34.26 33.05
N ALA A 69 -21.84 -34.38 32.01
CA ALA A 69 -21.47 -34.96 30.72
C ALA A 69 -21.19 -33.89 29.64
N ASP A 70 -21.96 -32.82 29.66
CA ASP A 70 -21.85 -31.75 28.64
C ASP A 70 -21.05 -30.54 29.20
N ARG A 71 -19.96 -30.22 28.50
CA ARG A 71 -19.18 -29.00 28.72
C ARG A 71 -19.48 -27.97 27.64
N LEU A 72 -19.68 -26.72 28.02
CA LEU A 72 -19.95 -25.61 27.11
C LEU A 72 -18.67 -24.84 26.89
N VAL A 73 -18.24 -24.71 25.62
CA VAL A 73 -17.15 -23.82 25.20
C VAL A 73 -17.76 -22.63 24.49
N TRP A 74 -17.50 -21.47 25.04
CA TRP A 74 -18.03 -20.19 24.57
C TRP A 74 -17.08 -19.56 23.58
N VAL A 75 -17.62 -19.07 22.47
CA VAL A 75 -16.86 -18.37 21.44
C VAL A 75 -17.62 -17.09 21.07
N ASP A 76 -16.96 -15.96 21.04
CA ASP A 76 -17.59 -14.69 20.66
C ASP A 76 -18.01 -14.72 19.18
N LYS A 77 -19.21 -14.22 18.90
CA LYS A 77 -19.81 -14.14 17.56
C LYS A 77 -19.52 -12.79 16.88
N ARG A 78 -19.07 -11.82 17.66
CA ARG A 78 -18.74 -10.49 17.18
C ARG A 78 -17.44 -10.49 16.39
N VAL A 79 -17.14 -9.36 15.78
CA VAL A 79 -15.85 -9.13 15.16
C VAL A 79 -14.83 -8.84 16.26
N LEU A 80 -13.75 -9.60 16.26
CA LEU A 80 -12.59 -9.45 17.13
C LEU A 80 -11.42 -8.91 16.31
N ASP A 81 -10.39 -8.44 16.96
CA ASP A 81 -9.16 -7.97 16.33
C ASP A 81 -7.92 -8.72 16.83
N VAL A 82 -6.94 -8.77 15.97
CA VAL A 82 -5.58 -9.19 16.29
C VAL A 82 -4.64 -8.08 15.89
N GLU A 83 -3.81 -7.63 16.83
CA GLU A 83 -2.86 -6.56 16.63
C GLU A 83 -1.43 -7.08 16.51
N LEU A 84 -0.65 -6.40 15.68
CA LEU A 84 0.80 -6.55 15.58
C LEU A 84 1.44 -5.20 15.71
N GLU A 85 2.42 -5.10 16.59
CA GLU A 85 3.21 -3.91 16.81
C GLU A 85 4.68 -4.16 16.46
N ASN A 86 5.34 -3.13 15.96
CA ASN A 86 6.78 -3.09 15.68
C ASN A 86 7.28 -4.29 14.84
N THR A 87 6.45 -4.78 13.91
CA THR A 87 6.85 -5.88 13.05
C THR A 87 7.82 -5.39 11.98
N GLN A 88 9.04 -5.92 12.01
CA GLN A 88 10.05 -5.58 11.00
C GLN A 88 9.77 -6.31 9.69
N VAL A 89 9.73 -5.52 8.61
CA VAL A 89 9.54 -5.99 7.25
C VAL A 89 10.60 -5.35 6.34
N LEU A 90 11.14 -6.13 5.41
CA LEU A 90 12.07 -5.64 4.39
C LEU A 90 11.32 -5.45 3.08
N SER A 91 11.34 -4.23 2.53
CA SER A 91 10.74 -3.92 1.22
C SER A 91 11.70 -4.28 0.07
N THR A 92 11.22 -4.25 -1.18
CA THR A 92 12.06 -4.54 -2.37
C THR A 92 13.19 -3.52 -2.57
N ASP A 93 13.04 -2.30 -2.11
CA ASP A 93 14.04 -1.23 -2.11
C ASP A 93 15.03 -1.33 -0.92
N GLN A 94 15.05 -2.50 -0.26
CA GLN A 94 15.96 -2.83 0.86
C GLN A 94 15.79 -1.91 2.08
N LEU A 95 14.62 -1.28 2.22
CA LEU A 95 14.27 -0.51 3.40
C LEU A 95 13.71 -1.44 4.47
N ARG A 96 14.27 -1.38 5.68
CA ARG A 96 13.67 -2.00 6.86
C ARG A 96 12.57 -1.09 7.37
N LEU A 97 11.35 -1.62 7.44
CA LEU A 97 10.18 -0.91 7.92
C LEU A 97 9.76 -1.49 9.26
N SER A 98 9.38 -0.64 10.20
CA SER A 98 8.62 -1.01 11.39
C SER A 98 7.14 -0.80 11.08
N VAL A 99 6.38 -1.88 11.11
CA VAL A 99 4.97 -1.87 10.69
C VAL A 99 4.09 -2.27 11.85
N ASP A 100 3.12 -1.41 12.17
CA ASP A 100 2.02 -1.70 13.07
C ASP A 100 0.78 -1.98 12.24
N ALA A 101 0.16 -3.12 12.47
CA ALA A 101 -1.00 -3.56 11.71
C ALA A 101 -2.01 -4.27 12.60
N PHE A 102 -3.27 -4.31 12.17
CA PHE A 102 -4.29 -5.12 12.79
C PHE A 102 -5.13 -5.83 11.72
N ALA A 103 -5.67 -6.96 12.09
CA ALA A 103 -6.67 -7.65 11.30
C ALA A 103 -7.92 -7.87 12.13
N ARG A 104 -9.08 -7.56 11.55
CA ARG A 104 -10.37 -7.88 12.15
C ARG A 104 -10.85 -9.22 11.63
N PHE A 105 -11.29 -10.04 12.53
CA PHE A 105 -11.76 -11.38 12.19
C PHE A 105 -13.05 -11.74 12.92
N ARG A 106 -13.71 -12.77 12.43
CA ARG A 106 -14.91 -13.34 13.02
C ARG A 106 -14.82 -14.86 12.99
N VAL A 107 -15.24 -15.51 14.06
CA VAL A 107 -15.34 -16.95 14.09
C VAL A 107 -16.64 -17.38 13.40
N VAL A 108 -16.53 -18.01 12.23
CA VAL A 108 -17.67 -18.49 11.43
C VAL A 108 -17.95 -19.99 11.67
N ASP A 109 -16.91 -20.72 12.07
CA ASP A 109 -17.02 -22.12 12.41
C ASP A 109 -16.43 -22.39 13.82
N PRO A 110 -17.26 -22.25 14.87
CA PRO A 110 -16.79 -22.40 16.24
C PRO A 110 -16.35 -23.86 16.55
N LEU A 111 -16.84 -24.84 15.80
CA LEU A 111 -16.39 -26.22 15.96
C LEU A 111 -14.92 -26.36 15.55
N LYS A 112 -14.56 -25.87 14.37
CA LYS A 112 -13.15 -25.86 13.91
C LYS A 112 -12.28 -25.07 14.86
N ALA A 113 -12.75 -23.91 15.32
CA ALA A 113 -12.04 -23.06 16.27
C ALA A 113 -11.70 -23.82 17.56
N VAL A 114 -12.68 -24.48 18.17
CA VAL A 114 -12.51 -25.25 19.40
C VAL A 114 -11.60 -26.46 19.20
N VAL A 115 -11.75 -27.17 18.09
CA VAL A 115 -10.92 -28.36 17.79
C VAL A 115 -9.47 -27.97 17.53
N SER A 116 -9.22 -26.89 16.78
CA SER A 116 -7.87 -26.43 16.46
C SER A 116 -7.12 -25.80 17.65
N THR A 117 -7.86 -25.24 18.62
CA THR A 117 -7.28 -24.60 19.81
C THR A 117 -7.24 -25.50 21.04
N GLY A 118 -7.86 -26.67 20.98
CA GLY A 118 -7.81 -27.68 22.07
C GLY A 118 -8.88 -27.52 23.13
N SER A 119 -10.12 -27.21 22.75
CA SER A 119 -11.34 -27.36 23.60
C SER A 119 -11.30 -26.68 24.98
N THR A 120 -10.69 -25.52 25.10
CA THR A 120 -10.55 -24.77 26.37
C THR A 120 -11.46 -23.55 26.43
N SER A 121 -11.64 -23.00 27.65
CA SER A 121 -12.38 -21.76 27.89
C SER A 121 -11.78 -20.54 27.17
N ASP A 122 -10.49 -20.56 26.85
CA ASP A 122 -9.71 -19.44 26.31
C ASP A 122 -9.50 -19.59 24.80
N THR A 123 -10.51 -20.10 24.10
CA THR A 123 -10.46 -20.35 22.64
C THR A 123 -10.13 -19.08 21.86
N GLU A 124 -10.65 -17.93 22.27
CA GLU A 124 -10.45 -16.63 21.60
C GLU A 124 -8.99 -16.19 21.68
N ASP A 125 -8.40 -16.19 22.88
CA ASP A 125 -6.99 -15.80 23.08
C ASP A 125 -6.04 -16.72 22.32
N ARG A 126 -6.36 -17.99 22.24
CA ARG A 126 -5.58 -18.95 21.46
C ARG A 126 -5.70 -18.73 19.96
N ILE A 127 -6.88 -18.37 19.46
CA ILE A 127 -7.05 -17.97 18.06
C ILE A 127 -6.21 -16.72 17.76
N ILE A 128 -6.25 -15.71 18.61
CA ILE A 128 -5.44 -14.49 18.47
C ILE A 128 -3.96 -14.85 18.47
N ALA A 129 -3.52 -15.70 19.38
CA ALA A 129 -2.12 -16.15 19.46
C ALA A 129 -1.67 -16.92 18.20
N GLN A 130 -2.58 -17.66 17.53
CA GLN A 130 -2.29 -18.33 16.27
C GLN A 130 -2.33 -17.37 15.06
N LEU A 131 -3.26 -16.43 15.05
CA LEU A 131 -3.42 -15.47 13.94
C LEU A 131 -2.30 -14.44 13.90
N SER A 132 -1.76 -14.02 15.05
CA SER A 132 -0.71 -13.00 15.14
C SER A 132 0.53 -13.36 14.30
N PRO A 133 1.17 -14.52 14.42
CA PRO A 133 2.32 -14.90 13.58
C PRO A 133 1.94 -15.07 12.10
N LEU A 134 0.70 -15.50 11.80
CA LEU A 134 0.20 -15.64 10.43
C LEU A 134 0.04 -14.27 9.78
N LEU A 135 -0.50 -13.28 10.50
CA LEU A 135 -0.60 -11.90 10.04
C LEU A 135 0.79 -11.33 9.77
N GLY A 136 1.74 -11.53 10.68
CA GLY A 136 3.13 -11.09 10.50
C GLY A 136 3.80 -11.72 9.27
N SER A 137 3.52 -13.00 9.00
CA SER A 137 4.01 -13.69 7.81
C SER A 137 3.37 -13.16 6.52
N ALA A 138 2.06 -12.94 6.53
CA ALA A 138 1.33 -12.38 5.39
C ALA A 138 1.82 -10.96 5.06
N LEU A 139 2.05 -10.13 6.08
CA LEU A 139 2.64 -8.79 5.94
C LEU A 139 4.03 -8.87 5.32
N ARG A 140 4.95 -9.66 5.88
CA ARG A 140 6.31 -9.80 5.33
C ARG A 140 6.30 -10.29 3.88
N ASN A 141 5.45 -11.26 3.57
CA ASN A 141 5.36 -11.83 2.22
C ASN A 141 4.85 -10.83 1.17
N GLU A 142 3.88 -9.98 1.53
CA GLU A 142 3.31 -9.04 0.56
C GLU A 142 4.12 -7.74 0.48
N LEU A 143 4.53 -7.19 1.62
CA LEU A 143 5.35 -5.97 1.66
C LEU A 143 6.75 -6.20 1.10
N GLY A 144 7.30 -7.41 1.25
CA GLY A 144 8.59 -7.78 0.65
C GLY A 144 8.58 -7.84 -0.88
N LYS A 145 7.43 -7.82 -1.54
CA LYS A 145 7.28 -7.76 -3.00
C LYS A 145 7.10 -6.34 -3.54
N ARG A 146 6.95 -5.35 -2.68
CA ARG A 146 6.60 -3.99 -3.04
C ARG A 146 7.62 -2.98 -2.53
N PRO A 147 7.84 -1.87 -3.25
CA PRO A 147 8.63 -0.75 -2.73
C PRO A 147 7.83 0.00 -1.65
N PHE A 148 8.55 0.67 -0.74
CA PHE A 148 7.91 1.46 0.32
C PHE A 148 6.93 2.51 -0.23
N ALA A 149 7.24 3.11 -1.38
CA ALA A 149 6.39 4.10 -2.04
C ALA A 149 4.97 3.57 -2.36
N ALA A 150 4.79 2.27 -2.58
CA ALA A 150 3.48 1.66 -2.82
C ALA A 150 2.54 1.78 -1.60
N LEU A 151 3.08 1.83 -0.38
CA LEU A 151 2.29 2.02 0.85
C LEU A 151 1.77 3.45 1.01
N LEU A 152 2.41 4.41 0.35
CA LEU A 152 2.04 5.83 0.36
C LEU A 152 1.15 6.22 -0.83
N SER A 153 0.94 5.31 -1.77
CA SER A 153 0.18 5.50 -2.99
C SER A 153 -1.25 4.93 -2.89
N PRO A 154 -2.15 5.21 -3.85
CA PRO A 154 -3.47 4.58 -3.94
C PRO A 154 -3.42 3.04 -4.05
N GLU A 155 -2.29 2.47 -4.44
CA GLU A 155 -2.07 1.01 -4.52
C GLU A 155 -2.11 0.33 -3.14
N ARG A 156 -2.01 1.11 -2.05
CA ARG A 156 -2.12 0.61 -0.67
C ARG A 156 -3.35 -0.25 -0.45
N GLY A 157 -4.50 0.11 -1.06
CA GLY A 157 -5.73 -0.68 -0.96
C GLY A 157 -5.54 -2.10 -1.46
N GLN A 158 -4.95 -2.25 -2.64
CA GLN A 158 -4.68 -3.54 -3.25
C GLN A 158 -3.67 -4.39 -2.45
N VAL A 159 -2.68 -3.75 -1.84
CA VAL A 159 -1.74 -4.44 -0.93
C VAL A 159 -2.48 -5.00 0.29
N MET A 160 -3.40 -4.22 0.89
CA MET A 160 -4.22 -4.70 2.02
C MET A 160 -5.10 -5.88 1.63
N ASP A 161 -5.76 -5.81 0.47
CA ASP A 161 -6.60 -6.90 -0.04
C ASP A 161 -5.80 -8.19 -0.28
N ASN A 162 -4.58 -8.09 -0.80
CA ASN A 162 -3.69 -9.22 -0.99
C ASN A 162 -3.25 -9.84 0.35
N ILE A 163 -2.92 -9.01 1.34
CA ILE A 163 -2.59 -9.47 2.70
C ILE A 163 -3.79 -10.19 3.31
N GLN A 164 -4.99 -9.61 3.21
CA GLN A 164 -6.23 -10.21 3.67
C GLN A 164 -6.47 -11.57 3.04
N ALA A 165 -6.36 -11.68 1.70
CA ALA A 165 -6.52 -12.92 0.98
C ALA A 165 -5.46 -13.97 1.38
N GLY A 166 -4.22 -13.55 1.60
CA GLY A 166 -3.13 -14.38 2.08
C GLY A 166 -3.40 -14.94 3.48
N LEU A 167 -3.80 -14.08 4.40
CA LEU A 167 -4.15 -14.43 5.76
C LEU A 167 -5.40 -15.32 5.82
N GLN A 168 -6.44 -15.03 5.01
CA GLN A 168 -7.68 -15.81 4.96
C GLN A 168 -7.43 -17.27 4.59
N ARG A 169 -6.54 -17.55 3.64
CA ARG A 169 -6.21 -18.94 3.27
C ARG A 169 -5.70 -19.75 4.45
N GLN A 170 -4.89 -19.14 5.31
CA GLN A 170 -4.35 -19.80 6.50
C GLN A 170 -5.33 -19.79 7.67
N ALA A 171 -6.08 -18.70 7.86
CA ALA A 171 -7.07 -18.56 8.93
C ALA A 171 -8.26 -19.52 8.81
N SER A 172 -8.55 -19.97 7.58
CA SER A 172 -9.68 -20.88 7.31
C SER A 172 -9.61 -22.22 8.07
N GLN A 173 -8.40 -22.70 8.38
CA GLN A 173 -8.20 -23.91 9.16
C GLN A 173 -8.66 -23.78 10.63
N TYR A 174 -8.67 -22.55 11.15
CA TYR A 174 -9.15 -22.22 12.50
C TYR A 174 -10.65 -21.86 12.53
N GLY A 175 -11.36 -22.01 11.43
CA GLY A 175 -12.78 -21.65 11.34
C GLY A 175 -13.05 -20.15 11.39
N VAL A 176 -12.07 -19.33 10.99
CA VAL A 176 -12.08 -17.87 11.09
C VAL A 176 -12.22 -17.24 9.72
N GLN A 177 -13.01 -16.18 9.62
CA GLN A 177 -13.10 -15.30 8.47
C GLN A 177 -12.43 -13.96 8.78
N ILE A 178 -11.49 -13.57 7.95
CA ILE A 178 -10.87 -12.25 8.03
C ILE A 178 -11.81 -11.22 7.38
N VAL A 179 -12.20 -10.21 8.14
CA VAL A 179 -13.10 -9.14 7.69
C VAL A 179 -12.31 -8.10 6.91
N ASP A 180 -11.22 -7.61 7.49
CA ASP A 180 -10.27 -6.72 6.83
C ASP A 180 -8.89 -6.75 7.51
N VAL A 181 -7.90 -6.20 6.81
CA VAL A 181 -6.56 -5.97 7.34
C VAL A 181 -6.19 -4.51 7.10
N ARG A 182 -5.63 -3.86 8.11
CA ARG A 182 -5.18 -2.47 8.00
C ARG A 182 -3.80 -2.30 8.63
N ILE A 183 -2.98 -1.51 7.97
CA ILE A 183 -1.73 -1.01 8.53
C ILE A 183 -2.04 0.30 9.27
N LYS A 184 -1.73 0.35 10.57
CA LYS A 184 -1.85 1.56 11.39
C LYS A 184 -0.73 2.54 11.04
N ARG A 185 0.52 2.02 11.01
CA ARG A 185 1.72 2.80 10.80
C ARG A 185 2.78 1.96 10.07
N ALA A 186 3.54 2.59 9.21
CA ALA A 186 4.68 1.99 8.55
C ALA A 186 5.80 3.05 8.52
N ASP A 187 6.76 2.89 9.39
CA ASP A 187 7.86 3.84 9.58
C ASP A 187 9.20 3.18 9.29
N LEU A 188 10.16 4.00 8.95
CA LEU A 188 11.56 3.60 8.95
C LEU A 188 12.07 3.62 10.40
N PRO A 189 12.83 2.61 10.85
CA PRO A 189 13.44 2.62 12.18
C PRO A 189 14.31 3.86 12.38
N ASP A 190 14.22 4.48 13.54
CA ASP A 190 15.00 5.66 13.88
C ASP A 190 16.51 5.39 13.84
N GLY A 191 17.32 6.45 13.57
CA GLY A 191 18.77 6.42 13.59
C GLY A 191 19.44 6.22 12.24
N SER A 192 20.66 5.68 12.22
CA SER A 192 21.50 5.50 11.02
C SER A 192 20.80 4.85 9.80
N PRO A 193 19.90 3.86 9.95
CA PRO A 193 19.15 3.31 8.82
C PRO A 193 18.22 4.33 8.17
N LEU A 194 17.54 5.18 8.94
CA LEU A 194 16.68 6.24 8.44
C LEU A 194 17.48 7.29 7.67
N ASP A 195 18.59 7.78 8.25
CA ASP A 195 19.45 8.77 7.60
C ASP A 195 20.02 8.24 6.29
N SER A 196 20.49 6.99 6.30
CA SER A 196 21.01 6.32 5.10
C SER A 196 19.93 6.14 4.02
N ALA A 197 18.69 5.85 4.40
CA ALA A 197 17.56 5.72 3.47
C ALA A 197 17.21 7.09 2.87
N LEU A 198 17.10 8.13 3.68
CA LEU A 198 16.84 9.51 3.23
C LEU A 198 17.93 10.01 2.28
N GLN A 199 19.21 9.72 2.59
CA GLN A 199 20.32 10.09 1.72
C GLN A 199 20.25 9.37 0.37
N ARG A 200 19.96 8.07 0.35
CA ARG A 200 19.74 7.32 -0.91
C ARG A 200 18.59 7.88 -1.73
N MET A 201 17.47 8.20 -1.11
CA MET A 201 16.31 8.80 -1.79
C MET A 201 16.67 10.17 -2.39
N ARG A 202 17.39 11.02 -1.65
CA ARG A 202 17.87 12.31 -2.17
C ARG A 202 18.81 12.13 -3.36
N THR A 203 19.78 11.23 -3.27
CA THR A 203 20.71 10.93 -4.36
C THR A 203 19.98 10.40 -5.59
N ALA A 204 19.02 9.49 -5.41
CA ALA A 204 18.21 8.95 -6.51
C ALA A 204 17.40 10.07 -7.22
N ARG A 205 16.78 10.96 -6.45
CA ARG A 205 16.05 12.12 -7.02
C ARG A 205 16.96 13.12 -7.72
N GLN A 206 18.16 13.36 -7.18
CA GLN A 206 19.16 14.19 -7.84
C GLN A 206 19.62 13.59 -9.18
N GLN A 207 19.87 12.28 -9.23
CA GLN A 207 20.22 11.58 -10.47
C GLN A 207 19.09 11.61 -11.49
N GLU A 208 17.85 11.41 -11.07
CA GLU A 208 16.68 11.51 -11.93
C GLU A 208 16.56 12.92 -12.54
N SER A 209 16.66 13.96 -11.69
CA SER A 209 16.62 15.36 -12.12
C SER A 209 17.76 15.70 -13.09
N ALA A 210 18.99 15.24 -12.79
CA ALA A 210 20.14 15.43 -13.67
C ALA A 210 19.93 14.75 -15.03
N THR A 211 19.37 13.55 -15.04
CA THR A 211 19.06 12.79 -16.26
C THR A 211 18.02 13.51 -17.11
N ILE A 212 16.95 14.00 -16.51
CA ILE A 212 15.90 14.76 -17.21
C ILE A 212 16.48 16.05 -17.80
N THR A 213 17.28 16.77 -17.02
CA THR A 213 17.94 18.01 -17.47
C THR A 213 18.89 17.73 -18.64
N ALA A 214 19.73 16.70 -18.54
CA ALA A 214 20.66 16.31 -19.61
C ALA A 214 19.93 15.93 -20.90
N ARG A 215 18.83 15.15 -20.79
CA ARG A 215 17.99 14.82 -21.95
C ARG A 215 17.35 16.05 -22.58
N GLY A 216 16.86 16.98 -21.75
CA GLY A 216 16.31 18.23 -22.23
C GLY A 216 17.35 19.10 -22.97
N GLN A 217 18.58 19.19 -22.45
CA GLN A 217 19.68 19.86 -23.10
C GLN A 217 20.08 19.20 -24.42
N GLN A 218 20.19 17.88 -24.43
CA GLN A 218 20.46 17.11 -25.66
C GLN A 218 19.40 17.37 -26.72
N GLN A 219 18.11 17.31 -26.35
CA GLN A 219 17.03 17.55 -27.29
C GLN A 219 17.05 18.98 -27.83
N ALA A 220 17.33 19.96 -26.96
CA ALA A 220 17.48 21.35 -27.38
C ALA A 220 18.64 21.56 -28.34
N GLN A 221 19.77 20.88 -28.15
CA GLN A 221 20.90 20.92 -29.08
C GLN A 221 20.55 20.29 -30.43
N ILE A 222 19.84 19.14 -30.44
CA ILE A 222 19.39 18.49 -31.69
C ILE A 222 18.49 19.47 -32.48
N ILE A 223 17.48 20.06 -31.83
CA ILE A 223 16.55 20.99 -32.47
C ILE A 223 17.29 22.20 -33.03
N ARG A 224 18.25 22.75 -32.28
CA ARG A 224 19.07 23.88 -32.77
C ARG A 224 19.91 23.48 -33.97
N ALA A 225 20.59 22.34 -33.91
CA ALA A 225 21.43 21.85 -35.00
C ALA A 225 20.59 21.55 -36.27
N GLU A 226 19.39 20.99 -36.13
CA GLU A 226 18.49 20.79 -37.27
C GLU A 226 18.01 22.12 -37.87
N ALA A 227 17.68 23.08 -37.00
CA ALA A 227 17.30 24.43 -37.47
C ALA A 227 18.44 25.16 -38.19
N ASP A 228 19.67 25.08 -37.64
CA ASP A 228 20.86 25.65 -38.24
C ASP A 228 21.20 24.98 -39.59
N ALA A 229 21.10 23.64 -39.66
CA ALA A 229 21.28 22.89 -40.89
C ALA A 229 20.21 23.23 -41.94
N GLY A 230 18.95 23.38 -41.50
CA GLY A 230 17.85 23.81 -42.35
C GLY A 230 18.07 25.23 -42.89
N ALA A 231 18.50 26.15 -42.04
CA ALA A 231 18.84 27.54 -42.45
C ALA A 231 20.03 27.54 -43.44
N ALA A 232 21.09 26.79 -43.12
CA ALA A 232 22.25 26.67 -44.02
C ALA A 232 21.87 26.11 -45.40
N LYS A 233 20.97 25.12 -45.46
CA LYS A 233 20.47 24.59 -46.72
C LYS A 233 19.70 25.66 -47.52
N ILE A 234 18.82 26.43 -46.91
CA ILE A 234 18.06 27.49 -47.54
C ILE A 234 19.01 28.59 -48.08
N TYR A 235 20.02 28.95 -47.30
CA TYR A 235 21.02 29.92 -47.76
C TYR A 235 21.86 29.38 -48.94
N ALA A 236 22.26 28.10 -48.92
CA ALA A 236 22.98 27.50 -50.04
C ALA A 236 22.13 27.44 -51.31
N GLU A 237 20.85 27.10 -51.20
CA GLU A 237 19.91 27.07 -52.31
C GLU A 237 19.69 28.49 -52.89
N ALA A 238 19.62 29.52 -52.04
CA ALA A 238 19.52 30.91 -52.46
C ALA A 238 20.80 31.39 -53.18
N PHE A 239 21.96 31.04 -52.65
CA PHE A 239 23.27 31.33 -53.30
C PHE A 239 23.39 30.73 -54.67
N ASN A 240 22.97 29.47 -54.82
CA ASN A 240 23.04 28.75 -56.11
C ASN A 240 22.11 29.31 -57.19
N LYS A 241 21.10 30.12 -56.84
CA LYS A 241 20.22 30.81 -57.83
C LYS A 241 20.88 32.01 -58.48
N ASP A 242 21.56 32.86 -57.71
CA ASP A 242 22.31 34.00 -58.16
C ASP A 242 23.38 34.36 -57.10
N ALA A 243 24.59 33.89 -57.32
CA ALA A 243 25.71 34.07 -56.39
C ALA A 243 26.09 35.55 -56.24
N ASP A 244 26.07 36.27 -57.32
CA ASP A 244 26.47 37.71 -57.34
C ASP A 244 25.49 38.58 -56.58
N PHE A 245 24.17 38.32 -56.76
CA PHE A 245 23.14 39.03 -56.01
C PHE A 245 23.16 38.64 -54.52
N TYR A 246 23.38 37.39 -54.21
CA TYR A 246 23.46 36.93 -52.82
C TYR A 246 24.65 37.58 -52.07
N ASP A 247 25.82 37.65 -52.69
CA ASP A 247 26.99 38.26 -52.09
C ASP A 247 26.77 39.76 -51.87
N PHE A 248 26.18 40.44 -52.80
CA PHE A 248 25.77 41.81 -52.63
C PHE A 248 24.80 42.05 -51.51
N TYR A 249 23.75 41.20 -51.44
CA TYR A 249 22.73 41.24 -50.38
C TYR A 249 23.35 41.01 -49.01
N ARG A 250 24.21 40.01 -48.88
CA ARG A 250 24.91 39.69 -47.62
C ARG A 250 25.87 40.82 -47.21
N ALA A 251 26.58 41.39 -48.12
CA ALA A 251 27.42 42.55 -47.85
C ALA A 251 26.59 43.75 -47.34
N MET A 252 25.47 44.06 -47.97
CA MET A 252 24.56 45.12 -47.54
C MET A 252 23.95 44.83 -46.14
N GLN A 253 23.58 43.60 -45.84
CA GLN A 253 23.14 43.22 -44.50
C GLN A 253 24.25 43.41 -43.46
N SER A 254 25.48 42.97 -43.78
CA SER A 254 26.63 43.13 -42.91
C SER A 254 26.93 44.61 -42.62
N TYR A 255 26.86 45.48 -43.65
CA TYR A 255 27.03 46.88 -43.46
C TYR A 255 25.97 47.54 -42.62
N ARG A 256 24.68 47.14 -42.81
CA ARG A 256 23.57 47.61 -41.95
C ARG A 256 23.76 47.17 -40.50
N PHE A 257 24.26 45.99 -40.29
CA PHE A 257 24.53 45.47 -38.94
C PHE A 257 25.72 46.24 -38.31
N THR A 258 26.83 46.39 -39.05
CA THR A 258 28.07 47.04 -38.56
C THR A 258 27.91 48.52 -38.31
N PHE A 259 27.23 49.26 -39.19
CA PHE A 259 27.05 50.69 -39.10
C PHE A 259 25.77 51.09 -38.33
N GLY A 260 25.09 50.18 -37.72
CA GLY A 260 23.96 50.45 -36.81
C GLY A 260 22.68 50.93 -37.50
N ALA A 261 22.52 50.69 -38.81
CA ALA A 261 21.35 51.15 -39.61
C ALA A 261 20.09 50.30 -39.32
N ASN A 262 20.18 49.28 -38.47
CA ASN A 262 18.99 48.47 -38.06
C ASN A 262 18.27 49.16 -36.91
N ASN A 263 16.99 49.38 -37.07
CA ASN A 263 16.10 50.04 -36.11
C ASN A 263 15.62 49.11 -35.00
N ASP A 264 16.54 48.31 -34.43
CA ASP A 264 16.22 47.30 -33.41
C ASP A 264 16.31 47.81 -31.95
N GLY A 265 16.52 49.12 -31.79
CA GLY A 265 16.48 49.83 -30.50
C GLY A 265 17.55 49.42 -29.47
N LYS A 266 18.49 48.52 -29.81
CA LYS A 266 19.54 48.10 -28.89
C LYS A 266 20.75 49.05 -28.97
N PRO A 267 21.21 49.61 -27.84
CA PRO A 267 22.43 50.41 -27.83
C PRO A 267 23.63 49.52 -28.20
N ARG A 268 24.29 49.82 -29.30
CA ARG A 268 25.57 49.22 -29.68
C ARG A 268 26.70 50.08 -29.16
N GLY A 269 27.74 49.39 -28.66
CA GLY A 269 28.90 50.07 -28.10
C GLY A 269 29.50 51.09 -29.09
N ASN A 270 30.06 52.14 -28.54
CA ASN A 270 30.71 53.22 -29.30
C ASN A 270 32.02 52.71 -29.93
N THR A 271 31.91 51.90 -31.02
CA THR A 271 33.08 51.41 -31.73
C THR A 271 33.33 52.29 -32.94
N SER A 272 34.44 52.95 -32.94
CA SER A 272 34.92 53.76 -34.10
C SER A 272 35.67 52.82 -35.04
N LEU A 273 35.15 52.63 -36.25
CA LEU A 273 35.78 51.76 -37.27
C LEU A 273 36.48 52.70 -38.29
N ILE A 274 37.81 52.66 -38.38
CA ILE A 274 38.58 53.36 -39.37
C ILE A 274 38.84 52.43 -40.55
N LEU A 275 38.23 52.65 -41.69
CA LEU A 275 38.35 51.84 -42.90
C LEU A 275 39.00 52.68 -44.01
N SER A 276 39.99 52.06 -44.71
CA SER A 276 40.51 52.61 -45.92
C SER A 276 39.46 52.51 -47.04
N PRO A 277 39.37 53.51 -47.95
CA PRO A 277 38.49 53.47 -49.11
C PRO A 277 38.67 52.20 -49.97
N ASN A 278 39.88 51.64 -50.02
CA ASN A 278 40.24 50.48 -50.81
C ASN A 278 40.15 49.15 -49.98
N ASN A 279 39.43 49.15 -48.84
CA ASN A 279 39.30 47.96 -48.03
C ASN A 279 38.43 46.95 -48.75
N ALA A 280 38.88 45.67 -48.77
CA ALA A 280 38.13 44.53 -49.35
C ALA A 280 36.73 44.39 -48.78
N TYR A 281 36.47 44.78 -47.51
CA TYR A 281 35.16 44.79 -46.87
C TYR A 281 34.16 45.74 -47.53
N LEU A 282 34.59 46.88 -48.04
CA LEU A 282 33.74 47.86 -48.70
C LEU A 282 33.67 47.70 -50.24
N ARG A 283 34.22 46.65 -50.78
CA ARG A 283 34.30 46.45 -52.25
C ARG A 283 32.94 46.46 -52.94
N GLU A 284 31.93 45.82 -52.32
CA GLU A 284 30.57 45.80 -52.87
C GLU A 284 29.85 47.15 -52.78
N PHE A 285 30.30 48.05 -51.85
CA PHE A 285 29.77 49.35 -51.69
C PHE A 285 30.28 50.33 -52.77
N GLN A 286 31.48 50.07 -53.29
CA GLN A 286 32.08 50.87 -54.39
C GLN A 286 31.46 50.55 -55.76
N GLY A 287 30.63 49.52 -55.87
CA GLY A 287 30.13 49.06 -57.14
C GLY A 287 31.21 48.29 -57.91
N ARG A 288 30.80 47.29 -58.70
CA ARG A 288 31.67 46.58 -59.66
C ARG A 288 32.03 47.61 -60.76
N GLY A 289 33.04 48.41 -60.53
CA GLY A 289 33.65 49.21 -61.65
C GLY A 289 34.23 48.22 -62.68
N LYS A 290 33.87 48.45 -63.91
CA LYS A 290 34.28 47.68 -65.10
C LYS A 290 35.70 47.21 -65.06
#